data_d7104386f2240d280154d6b9cc1a642f
#
_entry.id   d7104386f2240d280154d6b9cc1a642f
#
_cell.length_a   1.000
_cell.length_b   1.000
_cell.length_c   1.000
_cell.angle_alpha   90.00
_cell.angle_beta   90.00
_cell.angle_gamma   90.00
#
_symmetry.space_group_name_H-M   'P 1'
#
loop_
_entity.id
_entity.type
_entity.pdbx_description
1 polymer ?
#
loop_
_entity_poly.entity_id
_entity_poly.type
_entity_poly.pdbx_seq_one_letter_code
_entity_poly.pdbx_strand_id
1 'polypeptide(L)'
;METTNEKKKKKFFSINLKWSLGTGLGVVIIFAVFATLLFQSFSSLLIRQEKGHSEEAMNAVTLRLAQSNSTLTDTGVRDILSSSWNDDIQNRKQAAIYSDSVLTATSGKNIGISVYSVNKELLFASRGVLVDFSSKNKQKIMKINGQTVYIVRRPVYSNKSDKLIGYVQVTNKLADYDATRHKLILIFIVFGVTAGLASALVGYVLSAWLLRPIELINETIGKINTDDERDSLANVRVPILNQNDELSELSNLFNDMLDRMERYIQQQQQFVEDVSHELRTPVAIIQGHLDLLSRWGKDDPQILEESISASLQEITRMKSLVQEMLDLSRAEQVELQFGNEVSDAREVGLQVFNNFKMIHPDFTFVLDNDLKNNTPVKIYRNHLEQVLIILMDNAVKYSQDRKEVHMSISKNSKLVEFVVQDFGVGISQENIDKIFDRFYRVDKARSRDKGGNGLGLSIARKLVEGYHGSMSVESVEGQGSLFRISL
;
A
#
# COMPACT_ATOMS: atom_id res chain seq x y z
N MET A 1 14.25 -11.31 43.94
CA MET A 1 15.07 -11.54 42.73
C MET A 1 14.21 -11.28 41.50
N GLU A 2 14.11 -10.01 41.15
CA GLU A 2 13.39 -9.55 39.95
C GLU A 2 14.35 -9.58 38.77
N THR A 3 14.13 -10.47 37.84
CA THR A 3 14.84 -10.50 36.59
C THR A 3 14.17 -9.52 35.61
N THR A 4 14.71 -8.33 35.57
CA THR A 4 14.38 -7.29 34.58
C THR A 4 14.75 -7.78 33.18
N ASN A 5 13.76 -8.23 32.43
CA ASN A 5 13.91 -8.64 31.05
C ASN A 5 13.84 -7.38 30.16
N GLU A 6 14.96 -6.66 30.05
CA GLU A 6 15.14 -5.60 29.06
C GLU A 6 15.07 -6.20 27.66
N LYS A 7 13.89 -6.17 27.06
CA LYS A 7 13.74 -6.38 25.62
C LYS A 7 14.60 -5.35 24.88
N LYS A 8 15.78 -5.73 24.41
CA LYS A 8 16.58 -4.96 23.45
C LYS A 8 15.67 -4.51 22.31
N LYS A 9 15.24 -3.24 22.31
CA LYS A 9 14.60 -2.61 21.15
C LYS A 9 15.56 -2.73 19.98
N LYS A 10 15.27 -3.62 19.03
CA LYS A 10 15.97 -3.64 17.75
C LYS A 10 15.87 -2.23 17.18
N LYS A 11 17.01 -1.57 16.98
CA LYS A 11 17.09 -0.28 16.28
C LYS A 11 16.61 -0.52 14.85
N PHE A 12 15.35 -0.32 14.59
CA PHE A 12 14.82 -0.28 13.24
C PHE A 12 15.32 0.99 12.57
N PHE A 13 16.02 0.86 11.44
CA PHE A 13 16.27 1.99 10.57
C PHE A 13 14.91 2.53 10.09
N SER A 14 14.69 3.82 10.33
CA SER A 14 13.45 4.48 9.88
C SER A 14 13.29 4.31 8.35
N ILE A 15 12.06 4.19 7.90
CA ILE A 15 11.75 4.08 6.46
C ILE A 15 12.33 5.27 5.71
N ASN A 16 12.27 6.47 6.29
CA ASN A 16 12.84 7.69 5.74
C ASN A 16 14.34 7.56 5.44
N LEU A 17 15.10 6.95 6.37
CA LEU A 17 16.53 6.74 6.17
C LEU A 17 16.81 5.68 5.09
N LYS A 18 15.98 4.63 5.01
CA LYS A 18 16.12 3.59 3.96
C LYS A 18 15.87 4.18 2.58
N TRP A 19 14.85 5.00 2.42
CA TRP A 19 14.54 5.71 1.17
C TRP A 19 15.64 6.70 0.79
N SER A 20 16.11 7.51 1.75
CA SER A 20 17.22 8.46 1.55
C SER A 20 18.49 7.76 1.07
N LEU A 21 18.90 6.68 1.73
CA LEU A 21 20.08 5.90 1.32
C LEU A 21 19.87 5.20 -0.03
N GLY A 22 18.68 4.66 -0.28
CA GLY A 22 18.34 4.01 -1.54
C GLY A 22 18.38 4.95 -2.72
N THR A 23 17.78 6.13 -2.61
CA THR A 23 17.79 7.16 -3.67
C THR A 23 19.20 7.71 -3.90
N GLY A 24 19.96 8.01 -2.83
CA GLY A 24 21.34 8.45 -2.92
C GLY A 24 22.24 7.44 -3.61
N LEU A 25 22.17 6.17 -3.22
CA LEU A 25 22.92 5.08 -3.84
C LEU A 25 22.54 4.87 -5.31
N GLY A 26 21.24 4.90 -5.62
CA GLY A 26 20.73 4.77 -6.98
C GLY A 26 21.29 5.84 -7.91
N VAL A 27 21.28 7.10 -7.47
CA VAL A 27 21.85 8.21 -8.25
C VAL A 27 23.35 8.06 -8.45
N VAL A 28 24.09 7.65 -7.41
CA VAL A 28 25.54 7.41 -7.53
C VAL A 28 25.84 6.29 -8.54
N ILE A 29 25.08 5.20 -8.55
CA ILE A 29 25.27 4.10 -9.51
C ILE A 29 24.99 4.60 -10.93
N ILE A 30 23.88 5.27 -11.18
CA ILE A 30 23.54 5.80 -12.51
C ILE A 30 24.60 6.79 -12.97
N PHE A 31 25.03 7.69 -12.07
CA PHE A 31 26.07 8.63 -12.38
C PHE A 31 27.40 7.95 -12.70
N ALA A 32 27.80 6.90 -11.96
CA ALA A 32 29.04 6.15 -12.20
C ALA A 32 29.03 5.49 -13.58
N VAL A 33 27.91 4.90 -13.99
CA VAL A 33 27.76 4.31 -15.34
C VAL A 33 27.91 5.41 -16.40
N PHE A 34 27.18 6.52 -16.26
CA PHE A 34 27.23 7.60 -17.22
C PHE A 34 28.62 8.26 -17.28
N ALA A 35 29.23 8.51 -16.14
CA ALA A 35 30.58 9.07 -16.05
C ALA A 35 31.63 8.14 -16.71
N THR A 36 31.50 6.83 -16.55
CA THR A 36 32.37 5.86 -17.19
C THR A 36 32.24 5.90 -18.71
N LEU A 37 31.02 5.93 -19.25
CA LEU A 37 30.76 6.04 -20.68
C LEU A 37 31.29 7.35 -21.27
N LEU A 38 31.04 8.47 -20.60
CA LEU A 38 31.56 9.77 -21.00
C LEU A 38 33.09 9.80 -20.98
N PHE A 39 33.67 9.27 -19.91
CA PHE A 39 35.12 9.19 -19.77
C PHE A 39 35.75 8.37 -20.89
N GLN A 40 35.22 7.21 -21.24
CA GLN A 40 35.70 6.38 -22.34
C GLN A 40 35.56 7.10 -23.70
N SER A 41 34.41 7.74 -23.96
CA SER A 41 34.16 8.49 -25.20
C SER A 41 35.13 9.65 -25.34
N PHE A 42 35.26 10.48 -24.29
CA PHE A 42 36.14 11.63 -24.29
C PHE A 42 37.61 11.23 -24.37
N SER A 43 38.04 10.21 -23.65
CA SER A 43 39.39 9.66 -23.68
C SER A 43 39.76 9.16 -25.09
N SER A 44 38.83 8.44 -25.76
CA SER A 44 39.04 7.98 -27.14
C SER A 44 39.14 9.12 -28.13
N LEU A 45 38.35 10.17 -27.95
CA LEU A 45 38.41 11.38 -28.80
C LEU A 45 39.77 12.10 -28.70
N LEU A 46 40.25 12.32 -27.46
CA LEU A 46 41.52 12.98 -27.20
C LEU A 46 42.70 12.16 -27.80
N ILE A 47 42.69 10.83 -27.59
CA ILE A 47 43.75 9.97 -28.18
C ILE A 47 43.70 10.02 -29.70
N ARG A 48 42.51 10.07 -30.31
CA ARG A 48 42.37 10.14 -31.77
C ARG A 48 42.90 11.48 -32.29
N GLN A 49 42.62 12.58 -31.61
CA GLN A 49 43.16 13.92 -31.96
C GLN A 49 44.70 13.95 -31.89
N GLU A 50 45.29 13.44 -30.78
CA GLU A 50 46.74 13.41 -30.61
C GLU A 50 47.44 12.49 -31.64
N LYS A 51 46.82 11.36 -32.03
CA LYS A 51 47.29 10.52 -33.13
C LYS A 51 47.27 11.29 -34.46
N GLY A 52 46.20 12.04 -34.72
CA GLY A 52 46.11 12.87 -35.93
C GLY A 52 47.27 13.85 -36.04
N HIS A 53 47.58 14.62 -34.99
CA HIS A 53 48.70 15.53 -34.95
C HIS A 53 50.05 14.84 -35.18
N SER A 54 50.21 13.64 -34.61
CA SER A 54 51.44 12.82 -34.80
C SER A 54 51.60 12.30 -36.24
N GLU A 55 50.49 11.95 -36.88
CA GLU A 55 50.49 11.50 -38.27
C GLU A 55 50.72 12.64 -39.26
N GLU A 56 50.17 13.84 -38.99
CA GLU A 56 50.43 15.06 -39.75
C GLU A 56 51.95 15.42 -39.70
N ALA A 57 52.53 15.38 -38.49
CA ALA A 57 53.98 15.56 -38.33
C ALA A 57 54.81 14.53 -39.08
N MET A 58 54.40 13.25 -38.99
CA MET A 58 55.03 12.13 -39.72
C MET A 58 54.97 12.36 -41.24
N ASN A 59 53.81 12.71 -41.76
CA ASN A 59 53.62 12.95 -43.21
C ASN A 59 54.48 14.12 -43.71
N ALA A 60 54.46 15.23 -42.95
CA ALA A 60 55.21 16.42 -43.32
C ALA A 60 56.73 16.11 -43.39
N VAL A 61 57.30 15.45 -42.40
CA VAL A 61 58.72 15.10 -42.36
C VAL A 61 59.07 14.06 -43.44
N THR A 62 58.26 13.02 -43.62
CA THR A 62 58.49 11.98 -44.62
C THR A 62 58.48 12.56 -46.04
N LEU A 63 57.52 13.45 -46.39
CA LEU A 63 57.46 14.08 -47.71
C LEU A 63 58.71 14.92 -48.01
N ARG A 64 59.25 15.64 -47.05
CA ARG A 64 60.47 16.43 -47.24
C ARG A 64 61.69 15.54 -47.41
N LEU A 65 61.88 14.57 -46.56
CA LEU A 65 63.01 13.65 -46.65
C LEU A 65 62.97 12.80 -47.93
N ALA A 66 61.80 12.48 -48.46
CA ALA A 66 61.62 11.69 -49.71
C ALA A 66 62.14 12.45 -50.95
N GLN A 67 62.37 13.76 -50.88
CA GLN A 67 62.97 14.55 -51.96
C GLN A 67 64.49 14.29 -52.12
N SER A 68 65.12 13.68 -51.12
CA SER A 68 66.55 13.32 -51.17
C SER A 68 66.82 12.22 -52.20
N ASN A 69 67.89 12.41 -52.99
CA ASN A 69 68.33 11.45 -54.02
C ASN A 69 69.26 10.37 -53.52
N SER A 70 69.84 10.51 -52.33
CA SER A 70 70.81 9.61 -51.73
C SER A 70 70.36 9.13 -50.36
N THR A 71 71.05 8.13 -49.82
CA THR A 71 70.84 7.69 -48.41
C THR A 71 70.97 8.86 -47.49
N LEU A 72 70.06 8.97 -46.44
CA LEU A 72 70.07 10.03 -45.49
C LEU A 72 71.37 10.04 -44.69
N THR A 73 72.00 11.22 -44.57
CA THR A 73 73.18 11.50 -43.72
C THR A 73 72.82 12.53 -42.68
N ASP A 74 73.61 12.60 -41.60
CA ASP A 74 73.37 13.56 -40.52
C ASP A 74 73.31 15.04 -41.03
N THR A 75 74.28 15.44 -41.84
CA THR A 75 74.29 16.76 -42.47
C THR A 75 73.14 17.00 -43.42
N GLY A 76 72.82 16.00 -44.28
CA GLY A 76 71.70 16.12 -45.25
C GLY A 76 70.34 16.22 -44.59
N VAL A 77 70.09 15.49 -43.48
CA VAL A 77 68.85 15.58 -42.74
C VAL A 77 68.70 16.93 -42.05
N ARG A 78 69.81 17.43 -41.47
CA ARG A 78 69.82 18.79 -40.86
C ARG A 78 69.54 19.87 -41.88
N ASP A 79 70.19 19.81 -43.02
CA ASP A 79 69.97 20.79 -44.07
C ASP A 79 68.54 20.79 -44.63
N ILE A 80 67.95 19.60 -44.87
CA ILE A 80 66.58 19.48 -45.36
C ILE A 80 65.54 19.96 -44.30
N LEU A 81 65.75 19.67 -43.03
CA LEU A 81 64.85 20.08 -41.96
C LEU A 81 65.10 21.45 -41.43
N SER A 82 66.37 22.01 -41.53
CA SER A 82 66.76 23.34 -41.09
C SER A 82 66.68 24.41 -42.18
N SER A 83 66.85 24.06 -43.45
CA SER A 83 66.77 25.01 -44.55
C SER A 83 65.46 25.76 -44.68
N SER A 84 64.38 25.16 -44.08
CA SER A 84 63.09 25.87 -43.96
C SER A 84 63.07 26.95 -42.91
N TRP A 85 64.09 27.05 -42.04
CA TRP A 85 64.09 28.00 -40.93
C TRP A 85 64.82 29.32 -41.27
N ASN A 86 65.78 29.29 -42.19
CA ASN A 86 66.60 30.48 -42.48
C ASN A 86 66.19 31.23 -43.75
N ASP A 87 65.50 30.59 -44.73
CA ASP A 87 65.13 31.21 -45.98
C ASP A 87 63.83 32.06 -45.96
N ASP A 88 63.02 31.91 -44.95
CA ASP A 88 61.67 32.51 -44.92
C ASP A 88 61.60 33.92 -44.34
N ILE A 89 62.76 34.60 -44.00
CA ILE A 89 62.74 36.01 -43.53
C ILE A 89 62.70 37.02 -44.69
N GLN A 90 63.02 36.61 -45.91
CA GLN A 90 63.06 37.54 -47.05
C GLN A 90 61.94 37.41 -48.08
N ASN A 91 61.14 36.32 -48.14
CA ASN A 91 60.08 36.19 -49.14
C ASN A 91 58.71 35.70 -48.52
N ARG A 92 58.11 36.57 -47.77
CA ARG A 92 56.92 36.33 -46.95
C ARG A 92 55.57 36.21 -47.63
N LYS A 93 55.43 36.06 -48.96
CA LYS A 93 54.09 36.10 -49.61
C LYS A 93 53.59 34.89 -50.36
N GLN A 94 54.38 33.86 -50.65
CA GLN A 94 53.89 32.65 -51.38
C GLN A 94 54.27 31.29 -50.84
N ALA A 95 55.15 31.17 -49.84
CA ALA A 95 55.56 29.89 -49.24
C ALA A 95 54.76 29.54 -47.93
N ALA A 96 53.85 30.38 -47.52
CA ALA A 96 53.27 30.40 -46.18
C ALA A 96 52.32 29.19 -45.84
N ILE A 97 51.86 28.41 -46.80
CA ILE A 97 50.89 27.35 -46.57
C ILE A 97 51.53 25.98 -46.26
N TYR A 98 52.75 25.73 -46.78
CA TYR A 98 53.46 24.44 -46.57
C TYR A 98 54.57 24.47 -45.52
N SER A 99 55.12 25.67 -45.21
CA SER A 99 56.12 25.81 -44.14
C SER A 99 55.47 25.76 -42.75
N ASP A 100 54.26 26.20 -42.61
CA ASP A 100 53.56 26.26 -41.34
C ASP A 100 53.27 24.87 -40.72
N SER A 101 52.99 23.85 -41.51
CA SER A 101 52.63 22.52 -41.01
C SER A 101 53.82 21.78 -40.35
N VAL A 102 55.05 21.90 -40.87
CA VAL A 102 56.22 21.25 -40.27
C VAL A 102 56.78 22.06 -39.10
N LEU A 103 56.78 23.38 -39.18
CA LEU A 103 57.12 24.24 -38.05
C LEU A 103 56.11 24.07 -36.89
N THR A 104 54.86 24.02 -37.18
CA THR A 104 53.81 23.72 -36.20
C THR A 104 53.94 22.31 -35.64
N ALA A 105 54.20 21.30 -36.47
CA ALA A 105 54.35 19.91 -36.03
C ALA A 105 55.67 19.69 -35.25
N THR A 106 56.78 20.37 -35.61
CA THR A 106 58.04 20.29 -34.85
C THR A 106 58.09 21.18 -33.63
N SER A 107 57.35 22.29 -33.62
CA SER A 107 57.26 23.19 -32.49
C SER A 107 56.26 22.69 -31.43
N GLY A 108 55.43 21.72 -31.70
CA GLY A 108 54.51 21.13 -30.74
C GLY A 108 55.25 20.69 -29.49
N LYS A 109 54.84 21.21 -28.32
CA LYS A 109 55.53 21.03 -27.02
C LYS A 109 55.74 19.55 -26.62
N ASN A 110 54.93 18.64 -27.18
CA ASN A 110 54.90 17.22 -26.81
C ASN A 110 55.39 16.26 -27.90
N ILE A 111 55.68 16.78 -29.14
CA ILE A 111 56.08 15.98 -30.31
C ILE A 111 57.61 16.01 -30.45
N GLY A 112 58.20 14.81 -30.50
CA GLY A 112 59.63 14.62 -30.83
C GLY A 112 59.77 13.85 -32.13
N ILE A 113 60.61 14.29 -33.02
CA ILE A 113 60.91 13.68 -34.32
C ILE A 113 62.31 13.15 -34.29
N SER A 114 62.53 11.90 -34.66
CA SER A 114 63.81 11.26 -34.79
C SER A 114 63.93 10.64 -36.16
N VAL A 115 65.05 10.83 -36.83
CA VAL A 115 65.37 10.31 -38.14
C VAL A 115 66.54 9.33 -38.01
N TYR A 116 66.39 8.17 -38.62
CA TYR A 116 67.38 7.10 -38.59
C TYR A 116 67.88 6.73 -40.00
N SER A 117 69.13 6.33 -40.10
CA SER A 117 69.68 5.80 -41.33
C SER A 117 69.03 4.45 -41.73
N VAL A 118 69.35 3.94 -42.92
CA VAL A 118 69.00 2.57 -43.32
C VAL A 118 69.56 1.50 -42.39
N ASN A 119 70.74 1.79 -41.83
CA ASN A 119 71.40 0.95 -40.79
C ASN A 119 70.82 1.12 -39.39
N LYS A 120 69.75 1.94 -39.24
CA LYS A 120 69.05 2.23 -37.93
C LYS A 120 69.89 3.10 -36.96
N GLU A 121 70.91 3.77 -37.42
CA GLU A 121 71.66 4.76 -36.65
C GLU A 121 70.91 6.08 -36.57
N LEU A 122 70.93 6.73 -35.42
CA LEU A 122 70.25 8.00 -35.23
C LEU A 122 71.00 9.10 -36.00
N LEU A 123 70.33 9.74 -36.95
CA LEU A 123 70.87 10.86 -37.73
C LEU A 123 70.42 12.22 -37.16
N PHE A 124 69.18 12.30 -36.69
CA PHE A 124 68.63 13.55 -36.19
C PHE A 124 67.59 13.25 -35.11
N ALA A 125 67.54 14.12 -34.10
CA ALA A 125 66.48 14.15 -33.11
C ALA A 125 66.15 15.61 -32.78
N SER A 126 64.86 15.98 -32.94
CA SER A 126 64.40 17.32 -32.57
C SER A 126 64.36 17.54 -31.06
N ARG A 127 64.28 16.43 -30.32
CA ARG A 127 64.34 16.36 -28.82
C ARG A 127 65.04 15.08 -28.42
N GLY A 128 65.35 14.96 -27.09
CA GLY A 128 65.91 13.71 -26.58
C GLY A 128 65.08 12.49 -26.95
N VAL A 129 65.78 11.45 -27.42
CA VAL A 129 65.12 10.23 -27.84
C VAL A 129 64.52 9.53 -26.61
N LEU A 130 63.20 9.41 -26.61
CA LEU A 130 62.47 8.80 -25.50
C LEU A 130 62.42 7.27 -25.57
N VAL A 131 62.53 6.75 -26.80
CA VAL A 131 62.41 5.34 -27.11
C VAL A 131 63.36 4.98 -28.22
N ASP A 132 64.18 3.95 -27.98
CA ASP A 132 65.12 3.41 -28.92
C ASP A 132 64.41 2.83 -30.17
N PHE A 133 65.05 2.89 -31.31
CA PHE A 133 64.49 2.38 -32.55
C PHE A 133 64.32 0.87 -32.49
N SER A 134 63.09 0.40 -32.72
CA SER A 134 62.76 -1.02 -32.86
C SER A 134 61.99 -1.27 -34.15
N SER A 135 62.36 -2.26 -34.92
CA SER A 135 61.80 -2.53 -36.22
C SER A 135 60.40 -3.17 -36.20
N LYS A 136 59.88 -3.62 -35.06
CA LYS A 136 58.69 -4.49 -34.99
C LYS A 136 57.31 -3.82 -35.00
N ASN A 137 57.18 -2.53 -34.63
CA ASN A 137 55.84 -1.91 -34.53
C ASN A 137 55.77 -0.59 -35.27
N LYS A 138 54.79 -0.44 -36.19
CA LYS A 138 54.55 0.81 -36.92
C LYS A 138 53.88 1.88 -36.06
N GLN A 139 53.01 1.48 -35.13
CA GLN A 139 52.28 2.40 -34.20
C GLN A 139 52.10 1.70 -32.87
N LYS A 140 52.39 2.39 -31.74
CA LYS A 140 52.19 1.87 -30.36
C LYS A 140 51.98 2.97 -29.36
N ILE A 141 51.07 2.73 -28.40
CA ILE A 141 50.95 3.53 -27.18
C ILE A 141 51.62 2.74 -26.06
N MET A 142 52.52 3.39 -25.28
CA MET A 142 53.19 2.77 -24.14
C MET A 142 53.36 3.79 -23.00
N LYS A 143 53.53 3.31 -21.80
CA LYS A 143 53.91 4.14 -20.66
C LYS A 143 55.43 4.11 -20.46
N ILE A 144 56.05 5.28 -20.38
CA ILE A 144 57.48 5.46 -20.15
C ILE A 144 57.65 6.45 -19.00
N ASN A 145 58.31 6.07 -17.93
CA ASN A 145 58.51 6.91 -16.75
C ASN A 145 57.19 7.57 -16.23
N GLY A 146 56.10 6.77 -16.24
CA GLY A 146 54.81 7.25 -15.77
C GLY A 146 53.98 8.11 -16.77
N GLN A 147 54.58 8.51 -17.91
CA GLN A 147 53.89 9.28 -18.96
C GLN A 147 53.41 8.34 -20.08
N THR A 148 52.24 8.62 -20.61
CA THR A 148 51.71 7.92 -21.78
C THR A 148 52.36 8.53 -23.02
N VAL A 149 53.01 7.68 -23.88
CA VAL A 149 53.67 8.11 -25.12
C VAL A 149 53.09 7.35 -26.30
N TYR A 150 52.70 8.08 -27.34
CA TYR A 150 52.35 7.51 -28.62
C TYR A 150 53.56 7.56 -29.56
N ILE A 151 53.84 6.47 -30.24
CA ILE A 151 55.00 6.30 -31.14
C ILE A 151 54.45 5.82 -32.46
N VAL A 152 54.88 6.54 -33.52
CA VAL A 152 54.65 6.11 -34.91
C VAL A 152 55.96 6.07 -35.64
N ARG A 153 56.17 5.03 -36.49
CA ARG A 153 57.37 4.83 -37.28
C ARG A 153 56.98 4.56 -38.73
N ARG A 154 57.76 5.16 -39.67
CA ARG A 154 57.53 4.99 -41.09
C ARG A 154 58.87 4.92 -41.85
N PRO A 155 59.06 3.97 -42.79
CA PRO A 155 60.16 3.99 -43.70
C PRO A 155 60.01 5.16 -44.67
N VAL A 156 61.15 5.76 -45.12
CA VAL A 156 61.25 6.84 -46.09
C VAL A 156 61.88 6.28 -47.34
N TYR A 157 61.15 6.45 -48.45
CA TYR A 157 61.63 6.05 -49.77
C TYR A 157 61.90 7.32 -50.58
N SER A 158 62.94 7.30 -51.42
CA SER A 158 63.25 8.40 -52.33
C SER A 158 62.23 8.49 -53.46
N ASN A 159 61.66 9.68 -53.71
CA ASN A 159 60.68 9.90 -54.80
C ASN A 159 61.27 9.68 -56.22
N LYS A 160 62.62 9.68 -56.38
CA LYS A 160 63.26 9.54 -57.65
C LYS A 160 63.76 8.11 -57.94
N SER A 161 64.13 7.35 -56.90
CA SER A 161 64.75 6.06 -57.03
C SER A 161 63.96 4.90 -56.46
N ASP A 162 62.85 5.22 -55.76
CA ASP A 162 62.03 4.28 -55.01
C ASP A 162 62.78 3.36 -54.04
N LYS A 163 64.03 3.77 -53.69
CA LYS A 163 64.88 3.07 -52.72
C LYS A 163 64.65 3.55 -51.33
N LEU A 164 64.70 2.66 -50.31
CA LEU A 164 64.66 2.99 -48.88
C LEU A 164 65.90 3.84 -48.56
N ILE A 165 65.67 5.05 -48.04
CA ILE A 165 66.72 6.02 -47.68
C ILE A 165 66.88 6.21 -46.19
N GLY A 166 65.93 5.80 -45.40
CA GLY A 166 65.94 5.88 -43.93
C GLY A 166 64.60 5.65 -43.28
N TYR A 167 64.49 5.97 -42.00
CA TYR A 167 63.27 5.83 -41.22
C TYR A 167 62.99 7.12 -40.41
N VAL A 168 61.74 7.44 -40.22
CA VAL A 168 61.29 8.50 -39.34
C VAL A 168 60.49 7.87 -38.18
N GLN A 169 60.77 8.32 -36.96
CA GLN A 169 60.02 8.01 -35.77
C GLN A 169 59.48 9.34 -35.18
N VAL A 170 58.18 9.42 -35.00
CA VAL A 170 57.52 10.49 -34.26
C VAL A 170 57.08 9.96 -32.93
N THR A 171 57.44 10.64 -31.85
CA THR A 171 57.03 10.35 -30.50
C THR A 171 56.22 11.52 -29.99
N ASN A 172 55.01 11.27 -29.45
CA ASN A 172 54.15 12.25 -28.82
C ASN A 172 53.97 11.89 -27.36
N LYS A 173 54.41 12.79 -26.48
CA LYS A 173 54.13 12.70 -25.06
C LYS A 173 52.67 13.14 -24.87
N LEU A 174 51.81 12.22 -24.53
CA LEU A 174 50.40 12.53 -24.27
C LEU A 174 50.19 13.23 -22.92
N ALA A 175 51.04 14.24 -22.61
CA ALA A 175 51.03 14.93 -21.34
C ALA A 175 49.71 15.69 -21.10
N ASP A 176 49.17 16.32 -22.16
CA ASP A 176 47.90 17.06 -22.09
C ASP A 176 46.72 16.06 -21.93
N TYR A 177 46.81 14.90 -22.52
CA TYR A 177 45.86 13.79 -22.29
C TYR A 177 45.88 13.33 -20.84
N ASP A 178 47.08 13.02 -20.28
CA ASP A 178 47.21 12.56 -18.90
C ASP A 178 46.74 13.64 -17.89
N ALA A 179 47.06 14.90 -18.09
CA ALA A 179 46.60 16.01 -17.26
C ALA A 179 45.06 16.19 -17.32
N THR A 180 44.49 16.16 -18.52
CA THR A 180 43.03 16.29 -18.72
C THR A 180 42.29 15.12 -18.13
N ARG A 181 42.84 13.90 -18.27
CA ARG A 181 42.30 12.68 -17.72
C ARG A 181 42.17 12.76 -16.18
N HIS A 182 43.22 13.23 -15.48
CA HIS A 182 43.18 13.40 -14.03
C HIS A 182 42.16 14.45 -13.57
N LYS A 183 42.08 15.57 -14.29
CA LYS A 183 41.06 16.61 -14.01
C LYS A 183 39.64 16.08 -14.18
N LEU A 184 39.38 15.33 -15.24
CA LEU A 184 38.06 14.72 -15.50
C LEU A 184 37.67 13.74 -14.40
N ILE A 185 38.58 12.86 -13.95
CA ILE A 185 38.31 11.93 -12.87
C ILE A 185 37.95 12.68 -11.59
N LEU A 186 38.72 13.72 -11.25
CA LEU A 186 38.43 14.54 -10.05
C LEU A 186 37.07 15.22 -10.14
N ILE A 187 36.74 15.80 -11.30
CA ILE A 187 35.46 16.43 -11.57
C ILE A 187 34.34 15.41 -11.38
N PHE A 188 34.42 14.22 -12.00
CA PHE A 188 33.41 13.20 -11.88
C PHE A 188 33.24 12.71 -10.42
N ILE A 189 34.32 12.56 -9.66
CA ILE A 189 34.24 12.19 -8.24
C ILE A 189 33.49 13.25 -7.44
N VAL A 190 33.87 14.53 -7.61
CA VAL A 190 33.22 15.64 -6.90
C VAL A 190 31.73 15.72 -7.25
N PHE A 191 31.40 15.70 -8.53
CA PHE A 191 30.00 15.73 -8.98
C PHE A 191 29.21 14.50 -8.51
N GLY A 192 29.80 13.32 -8.54
CA GLY A 192 29.15 12.08 -8.07
C GLY A 192 28.83 12.13 -6.57
N VAL A 193 29.77 12.59 -5.76
CA VAL A 193 29.56 12.74 -4.31
C VAL A 193 28.50 13.80 -4.01
N THR A 194 28.59 14.98 -4.64
CA THR A 194 27.61 16.06 -4.42
C THR A 194 26.21 15.68 -4.90
N ALA A 195 26.09 15.01 -6.04
CA ALA A 195 24.80 14.51 -6.56
C ALA A 195 24.20 13.43 -5.63
N GLY A 196 25.04 12.51 -5.11
CA GLY A 196 24.61 11.51 -4.16
C GLY A 196 24.08 12.11 -2.85
N LEU A 197 24.82 13.07 -2.29
CA LEU A 197 24.41 13.77 -1.06
C LEU A 197 23.11 14.59 -1.28
N ALA A 198 23.04 15.34 -2.39
CA ALA A 198 21.84 16.10 -2.72
C ALA A 198 20.63 15.19 -2.91
N SER A 199 20.78 14.07 -3.63
CA SER A 199 19.71 13.08 -3.81
C SER A 199 19.28 12.44 -2.49
N ALA A 200 20.22 12.11 -1.61
CA ALA A 200 19.90 11.57 -0.29
C ALA A 200 19.10 12.58 0.55
N LEU A 201 19.48 13.86 0.52
CA LEU A 201 18.75 14.93 1.20
C LEU A 201 17.32 15.10 0.66
N VAL A 202 17.18 15.19 -0.65
CA VAL A 202 15.86 15.30 -1.30
C VAL A 202 15.01 14.07 -1.00
N GLY A 203 15.59 12.87 -1.08
CA GLY A 203 14.92 11.61 -0.76
C GLY A 203 14.45 11.56 0.70
N TYR A 204 15.24 12.10 1.64
CA TYR A 204 14.86 12.19 3.05
C TYR A 204 13.67 13.14 3.25
N VAL A 205 13.73 14.35 2.70
CA VAL A 205 12.65 15.35 2.82
C VAL A 205 11.35 14.84 2.20
N LEU A 206 11.44 14.28 0.99
CA LEU A 206 10.28 13.75 0.27
C LEU A 206 9.66 12.57 1.01
N SER A 207 10.49 11.64 1.53
CA SER A 207 10.02 10.51 2.33
C SER A 207 9.35 10.96 3.62
N ALA A 208 9.92 11.93 4.33
CA ALA A 208 9.32 12.48 5.56
C ALA A 208 7.96 13.13 5.28
N TRP A 209 7.82 13.84 4.16
CA TRP A 209 6.57 14.46 3.76
C TRP A 209 5.51 13.44 3.36
N LEU A 210 5.86 12.45 2.54
CA LEU A 210 4.93 11.42 2.05
C LEU A 210 4.50 10.44 3.14
N LEU A 211 5.36 10.13 4.13
CA LEU A 211 5.06 9.13 5.15
C LEU A 211 4.46 9.72 6.43
N ARG A 212 4.36 11.04 6.54
CA ARG A 212 3.76 11.71 7.71
C ARG A 212 2.34 11.22 8.04
N PRO A 213 1.42 10.99 7.06
CA PRO A 213 0.10 10.44 7.35
C PRO A 213 0.14 9.05 8.00
N ILE A 214 1.07 8.20 7.60
CA ILE A 214 1.25 6.86 8.18
C ILE A 214 1.72 6.94 9.63
N GLU A 215 2.59 7.90 9.96
CA GLU A 215 3.00 8.14 11.34
C GLU A 215 1.81 8.58 12.21
N LEU A 216 0.93 9.45 11.70
CA LEU A 216 -0.27 9.88 12.40
C LEU A 216 -1.24 8.71 12.66
N ILE A 217 -1.45 7.83 11.69
CA ILE A 217 -2.25 6.62 11.87
C ILE A 217 -1.62 5.72 12.94
N ASN A 218 -0.30 5.52 12.90
CA ASN A 218 0.41 4.69 13.86
C ASN A 218 0.37 5.27 15.29
N GLU A 219 0.48 6.58 15.44
CA GLU A 219 0.30 7.27 16.73
C GLU A 219 -1.11 7.11 17.26
N THR A 220 -2.13 7.21 16.39
CA THR A 220 -3.53 7.00 16.73
C THR A 220 -3.77 5.57 17.22
N ILE A 221 -3.24 4.56 16.52
CA ILE A 221 -3.28 3.16 16.97
C ILE A 221 -2.55 2.99 18.31
N GLY A 222 -1.41 3.65 18.48
CA GLY A 222 -0.64 3.63 19.73
C GLY A 222 -1.46 4.15 20.93
N LYS A 223 -2.20 5.23 20.75
CA LYS A 223 -3.09 5.79 21.78
C LYS A 223 -4.22 4.83 22.16
N ILE A 224 -4.84 4.18 21.18
CA ILE A 224 -5.89 3.18 21.42
C ILE A 224 -5.37 2.00 22.28
N ASN A 225 -4.10 1.60 22.09
CA ASN A 225 -3.52 0.45 22.77
C ASN A 225 -2.98 0.77 24.19
N THR A 226 -2.71 2.03 24.51
CA THR A 226 -2.03 2.40 25.77
C THR A 226 -2.95 2.99 26.82
N ASP A 227 -4.12 3.48 26.45
CA ASP A 227 -5.04 4.08 27.39
C ASP A 227 -5.96 3.03 28.04
N ASP A 228 -5.80 2.88 29.36
CA ASP A 228 -6.69 2.11 30.24
C ASP A 228 -8.10 2.74 30.36
N GLU A 229 -8.30 3.91 29.79
CA GLU A 229 -9.56 4.66 29.85
C GLU A 229 -10.42 4.30 28.63
N ARG A 230 -11.43 3.50 28.88
CA ARG A 230 -12.48 3.07 27.93
C ARG A 230 -13.25 4.20 27.25
N ASP A 231 -13.08 5.44 27.70
CA ASP A 231 -13.69 6.65 27.14
C ASP A 231 -12.92 7.25 25.94
N SER A 232 -11.80 6.66 25.56
CA SER A 232 -10.89 7.31 24.61
C SER A 232 -11.19 7.06 23.13
N LEU A 233 -11.95 6.02 22.77
CA LEU A 233 -12.27 5.72 21.37
C LEU A 233 -13.12 6.80 20.69
N ALA A 234 -14.01 7.47 21.45
CA ALA A 234 -14.87 8.54 20.95
C ALA A 234 -14.09 9.77 20.46
N ASN A 235 -12.91 10.03 21.04
CA ASN A 235 -12.11 11.22 20.79
C ASN A 235 -10.85 10.96 19.95
N VAL A 236 -10.54 9.70 19.64
CA VAL A 236 -9.33 9.33 18.89
C VAL A 236 -9.68 9.16 17.43
N ARG A 237 -9.28 10.12 16.60
CA ARG A 237 -9.45 10.08 15.15
C ARG A 237 -8.15 10.49 14.47
N VAL A 238 -7.90 9.90 13.33
CA VAL A 238 -6.82 10.35 12.44
C VAL A 238 -7.24 11.70 11.85
N PRO A 239 -6.37 12.73 11.88
CA PRO A 239 -6.68 14.02 11.27
C PRO A 239 -7.04 13.88 9.78
N ILE A 240 -8.03 14.63 9.33
CA ILE A 240 -8.43 14.66 7.93
C ILE A 240 -7.28 15.25 7.11
N LEU A 241 -6.79 14.46 6.16
CA LEU A 241 -5.75 14.88 5.23
C LEU A 241 -6.42 15.58 4.04
N ASN A 242 -6.00 16.82 3.75
CA ASN A 242 -6.52 17.60 2.61
C ASN A 242 -5.83 17.22 1.27
N GLN A 243 -5.19 16.06 1.21
CA GLN A 243 -4.56 15.53 0.01
C GLN A 243 -5.55 14.56 -0.62
N ASN A 244 -5.97 14.80 -1.85
CA ASN A 244 -6.86 13.87 -2.59
C ASN A 244 -6.03 12.70 -3.15
N ASP A 245 -5.47 11.87 -2.28
CA ASP A 245 -4.63 10.72 -2.60
C ASP A 245 -5.08 9.47 -1.83
N GLU A 246 -4.44 8.34 -2.11
CA GLU A 246 -4.73 7.03 -1.50
C GLU A 246 -4.51 7.04 0.02
N LEU A 247 -3.65 7.92 0.54
CA LEU A 247 -3.40 8.06 1.98
C LEU A 247 -4.54 8.79 2.68
N SER A 248 -5.17 9.73 2.01
CA SER A 248 -6.39 10.40 2.51
C SER A 248 -7.57 9.43 2.53
N GLU A 249 -7.71 8.59 1.50
CA GLU A 249 -8.72 7.54 1.45
C GLU A 249 -8.50 6.52 2.59
N LEU A 250 -7.26 6.10 2.82
CA LEU A 250 -6.91 5.21 3.93
C LEU A 250 -7.26 5.80 5.29
N SER A 251 -7.00 7.11 5.49
CA SER A 251 -7.34 7.82 6.72
C SER A 251 -8.85 7.85 6.97
N ASN A 252 -9.64 8.08 5.91
CA ASN A 252 -11.11 8.08 6.00
C ASN A 252 -11.65 6.67 6.30
N LEU A 253 -11.16 5.64 5.60
CA LEU A 253 -11.54 4.25 5.87
C LEU A 253 -11.20 3.81 7.30
N PHE A 254 -10.07 4.28 7.82
CA PHE A 254 -9.69 4.00 9.21
C PHE A 254 -10.63 4.69 10.20
N ASN A 255 -11.00 5.95 9.97
CA ASN A 255 -11.98 6.66 10.80
C ASN A 255 -13.37 6.02 10.71
N ASP A 256 -13.82 5.59 9.54
CA ASP A 256 -15.08 4.84 9.37
C ASP A 256 -15.08 3.52 10.16
N MET A 257 -13.93 2.83 10.19
CA MET A 257 -13.76 1.63 11.02
C MET A 257 -13.87 1.95 12.51
N LEU A 258 -13.21 3.04 12.97
CA LEU A 258 -13.33 3.49 14.36
C LEU A 258 -14.76 3.88 14.74
N ASP A 259 -15.51 4.54 13.85
CA ASP A 259 -16.91 4.90 14.06
C ASP A 259 -17.82 3.67 14.16
N ARG A 260 -17.54 2.62 13.37
CA ARG A 260 -18.26 1.34 13.49
C ARG A 260 -17.95 0.64 14.80
N MET A 261 -16.66 0.65 15.20
CA MET A 261 -16.22 0.02 16.45
C MET A 261 -16.80 0.73 17.66
N GLU A 262 -16.83 2.06 17.68
CA GLU A 262 -17.45 2.85 18.74
C GLU A 262 -18.95 2.53 18.86
N ARG A 263 -19.68 2.54 17.77
CA ARG A 263 -21.10 2.17 17.75
C ARG A 263 -21.33 0.74 18.28
N TYR A 264 -20.47 -0.20 17.91
CA TYR A 264 -20.55 -1.56 18.41
C TYR A 264 -20.33 -1.64 19.92
N ILE A 265 -19.34 -0.93 20.46
CA ILE A 265 -19.05 -0.88 21.90
C ILE A 265 -20.21 -0.26 22.66
N GLN A 266 -20.75 0.87 22.17
CA GLN A 266 -21.90 1.55 22.79
C GLN A 266 -23.13 0.63 22.81
N GLN A 267 -23.41 -0.08 21.70
CA GLN A 267 -24.50 -1.06 21.64
C GLN A 267 -24.29 -2.23 22.63
N GLN A 268 -23.05 -2.66 22.81
CA GLN A 268 -22.71 -3.74 23.74
C GLN A 268 -22.84 -3.28 25.21
N GLN A 269 -22.41 -2.06 25.51
CA GLN A 269 -22.58 -1.48 26.85
C GLN A 269 -24.06 -1.31 27.19
N GLN A 270 -24.84 -0.73 26.28
CA GLN A 270 -26.28 -0.58 26.45
C GLN A 270 -26.97 -1.94 26.70
N PHE A 271 -26.57 -2.96 25.93
CA PHE A 271 -27.11 -4.31 26.12
C PHE A 271 -26.82 -4.85 27.53
N VAL A 272 -25.60 -4.71 28.05
CA VAL A 272 -25.24 -5.16 29.41
C VAL A 272 -26.04 -4.39 30.47
N GLU A 273 -26.23 -3.09 30.27
CA GLU A 273 -27.02 -2.25 31.17
C GLU A 273 -28.50 -2.67 31.18
N ASP A 274 -29.09 -2.84 30.00
CA ASP A 274 -30.49 -3.27 29.85
C ASP A 274 -30.74 -4.65 30.49
N VAL A 275 -29.82 -5.62 30.22
CA VAL A 275 -29.87 -6.95 30.85
C VAL A 275 -29.82 -6.86 32.37
N SER A 276 -28.93 -6.02 32.90
CA SER A 276 -28.78 -5.83 34.34
C SER A 276 -30.06 -5.25 34.97
N HIS A 277 -30.71 -4.33 34.28
CA HIS A 277 -31.96 -3.76 34.71
C HIS A 277 -33.12 -4.78 34.68
N GLU A 278 -33.27 -5.54 33.61
CA GLU A 278 -34.35 -6.51 33.46
C GLU A 278 -34.19 -7.74 34.35
N LEU A 279 -32.97 -8.09 34.78
CA LEU A 279 -32.72 -9.13 35.76
C LEU A 279 -32.90 -8.67 37.20
N ARG A 280 -32.63 -7.40 37.52
CA ARG A 280 -32.72 -6.87 38.88
C ARG A 280 -34.17 -6.88 39.41
N THR A 281 -35.14 -6.56 38.57
CA THR A 281 -36.55 -6.50 38.93
C THR A 281 -37.11 -7.85 39.40
N PRO A 282 -37.04 -8.95 38.64
CA PRO A 282 -37.55 -10.25 39.10
C PRO A 282 -36.81 -10.76 40.34
N VAL A 283 -35.49 -10.54 40.43
CA VAL A 283 -34.73 -10.91 41.65
C VAL A 283 -35.26 -10.19 42.87
N ALA A 284 -35.55 -8.88 42.78
CA ALA A 284 -36.13 -8.11 43.91
C ALA A 284 -37.54 -8.61 44.29
N ILE A 285 -38.37 -8.99 43.31
CA ILE A 285 -39.69 -9.54 43.54
C ILE A 285 -39.57 -10.90 44.27
N ILE A 286 -38.74 -11.82 43.78
CA ILE A 286 -38.50 -13.12 44.42
C ILE A 286 -37.99 -12.91 45.85
N GLN A 287 -37.03 -12.01 46.05
CA GLN A 287 -36.51 -11.70 47.39
C GLN A 287 -37.62 -11.21 48.32
N GLY A 288 -38.46 -10.28 47.83
CA GLY A 288 -39.61 -9.77 48.63
C GLY A 288 -40.57 -10.88 49.02
N HIS A 289 -40.92 -11.81 48.13
CA HIS A 289 -41.77 -12.92 48.43
C HIS A 289 -41.12 -13.95 49.40
N LEU A 290 -39.83 -14.19 49.27
CA LEU A 290 -39.08 -15.04 50.20
C LEU A 290 -38.98 -14.38 51.60
N ASP A 291 -38.84 -13.08 51.69
CA ASP A 291 -38.87 -12.32 52.96
C ASP A 291 -40.24 -12.40 53.61
N LEU A 292 -41.35 -12.30 52.86
CA LEU A 292 -42.70 -12.53 53.34
C LEU A 292 -42.87 -13.95 53.87
N LEU A 293 -42.44 -14.94 53.14
CA LEU A 293 -42.46 -16.34 53.60
C LEU A 293 -41.66 -16.58 54.87
N SER A 294 -40.47 -15.94 54.96
CA SER A 294 -39.64 -16.04 56.16
C SER A 294 -40.31 -15.50 57.42
N ARG A 295 -41.12 -14.43 57.28
CA ARG A 295 -41.77 -13.77 58.41
C ARG A 295 -43.13 -14.35 58.80
N TRP A 296 -43.97 -14.70 57.80
CA TRP A 296 -45.37 -15.08 58.04
C TRP A 296 -45.82 -16.35 57.35
N GLY A 297 -45.00 -16.96 56.50
CA GLY A 297 -45.39 -18.13 55.69
C GLY A 297 -45.73 -19.37 56.52
N LYS A 298 -45.35 -19.45 57.81
CA LYS A 298 -45.74 -20.58 58.70
C LYS A 298 -47.12 -20.40 59.27
N ASP A 299 -47.59 -19.18 59.41
CA ASP A 299 -48.82 -18.85 60.16
C ASP A 299 -49.99 -18.53 59.23
N ASP A 300 -49.72 -18.25 57.92
CA ASP A 300 -50.71 -17.90 56.92
C ASP A 300 -50.54 -18.72 55.62
N PRO A 301 -51.37 -19.71 55.39
CA PRO A 301 -51.34 -20.57 54.20
C PRO A 301 -51.57 -19.80 52.90
N GLN A 302 -52.31 -18.68 52.95
CA GLN A 302 -52.55 -17.86 51.73
C GLN A 302 -51.30 -17.11 51.33
N ILE A 303 -50.56 -16.51 52.25
CA ILE A 303 -49.27 -15.87 52.02
C ILE A 303 -48.25 -16.90 51.50
N LEU A 304 -48.30 -18.14 52.05
CA LEU A 304 -47.41 -19.24 51.58
C LEU A 304 -47.66 -19.55 50.12
N GLU A 305 -48.91 -19.80 49.72
CA GLU A 305 -49.27 -20.21 48.36
C GLU A 305 -49.02 -19.09 47.35
N GLU A 306 -49.39 -17.83 47.67
CA GLU A 306 -49.19 -16.66 46.84
C GLU A 306 -47.73 -16.39 46.62
N SER A 307 -46.88 -16.41 47.66
CA SER A 307 -45.46 -16.09 47.56
C SER A 307 -44.67 -17.18 46.77
N ILE A 308 -45.04 -18.46 46.97
CA ILE A 308 -44.42 -19.54 46.16
C ILE A 308 -44.83 -19.42 44.70
N SER A 309 -46.12 -19.21 44.43
CA SER A 309 -46.62 -19.05 43.06
C SER A 309 -45.97 -17.86 42.34
N ALA A 310 -45.90 -16.69 42.98
CA ALA A 310 -45.26 -15.51 42.42
C ALA A 310 -43.76 -15.72 42.19
N SER A 311 -43.05 -16.36 43.12
CA SER A 311 -41.63 -16.66 42.95
C SER A 311 -41.39 -17.63 41.79
N LEU A 312 -42.18 -18.67 41.62
CA LEU A 312 -42.11 -19.62 40.51
C LEU A 312 -42.41 -18.94 39.18
N GLN A 313 -43.37 -18.03 39.13
CA GLN A 313 -43.69 -17.25 37.93
C GLN A 313 -42.52 -16.36 37.53
N GLU A 314 -41.86 -15.66 38.46
CA GLU A 314 -40.70 -14.84 38.15
C GLU A 314 -39.48 -15.67 37.73
N ILE A 315 -39.25 -16.85 38.32
CA ILE A 315 -38.19 -17.76 37.85
C ILE A 315 -38.47 -18.24 36.42
N THR A 316 -39.69 -18.57 36.08
CA THR A 316 -40.08 -18.97 34.72
C THR A 316 -39.84 -17.83 33.73
N ARG A 317 -40.21 -16.61 34.15
CA ARG A 317 -39.95 -15.41 33.35
C ARG A 317 -38.43 -15.16 33.13
N MET A 318 -37.63 -15.31 34.19
CA MET A 318 -36.18 -15.17 34.08
C MET A 318 -35.58 -16.24 33.13
N LYS A 319 -36.07 -17.47 33.18
CA LYS A 319 -35.65 -18.53 32.25
C LYS A 319 -35.94 -18.17 30.79
N SER A 320 -37.15 -17.66 30.51
CA SER A 320 -37.51 -17.18 29.17
C SER A 320 -36.58 -16.01 28.72
N LEU A 321 -36.35 -15.03 29.61
CA LEU A 321 -35.47 -13.89 29.33
C LEU A 321 -34.04 -14.35 28.96
N VAL A 322 -33.44 -15.27 29.72
CA VAL A 322 -32.12 -15.80 29.44
C VAL A 322 -32.09 -16.55 28.10
N GLN A 323 -33.15 -17.32 27.79
CA GLN A 323 -33.24 -18.00 26.50
C GLN A 323 -33.34 -17.04 25.34
N GLU A 324 -34.18 -16.00 25.45
CA GLU A 324 -34.31 -14.96 24.43
C GLU A 324 -32.97 -14.19 24.21
N MET A 325 -32.19 -13.95 25.29
CA MET A 325 -30.85 -13.37 25.17
C MET A 325 -29.87 -14.27 24.41
N LEU A 326 -29.90 -15.56 24.68
CA LEU A 326 -29.09 -16.54 23.95
C LEU A 326 -29.48 -16.61 22.46
N ASP A 327 -30.80 -16.56 22.19
CA ASP A 327 -31.31 -16.55 20.82
C ASP A 327 -30.91 -15.28 20.09
N LEU A 328 -30.95 -14.10 20.77
CA LEU A 328 -30.46 -12.84 20.21
C LEU A 328 -28.96 -12.88 19.88
N SER A 329 -28.15 -13.40 20.80
CA SER A 329 -26.71 -13.57 20.56
C SER A 329 -26.39 -14.49 19.40
N ARG A 330 -27.18 -15.56 19.23
CA ARG A 330 -27.05 -16.47 18.08
C ARG A 330 -27.52 -15.83 16.79
N ALA A 331 -28.59 -15.04 16.83
CA ALA A 331 -29.09 -14.30 15.67
C ALA A 331 -28.06 -13.31 15.09
N GLU A 332 -27.16 -12.79 15.91
CA GLU A 332 -26.07 -11.92 15.47
C GLU A 332 -24.96 -12.66 14.69
N GLN A 333 -24.90 -13.98 14.75
CA GLN A 333 -23.89 -14.83 14.09
C GLN A 333 -24.44 -15.68 12.94
N VAL A 334 -25.69 -15.46 12.56
CA VAL A 334 -26.42 -16.28 11.58
C VAL A 334 -25.75 -16.35 10.23
N GLU A 335 -25.28 -15.21 9.71
CA GLU A 335 -24.61 -15.11 8.40
C GLU A 335 -23.37 -16.01 8.31
N LEU A 336 -22.61 -16.12 9.40
CA LEU A 336 -21.39 -16.93 9.46
C LEU A 336 -21.67 -18.43 9.55
N GLN A 337 -22.76 -18.83 10.22
CA GLN A 337 -23.04 -20.22 10.53
C GLN A 337 -24.04 -20.89 9.57
N PHE A 338 -25.04 -20.14 9.11
CA PHE A 338 -26.19 -20.67 8.39
C PHE A 338 -26.51 -19.97 7.07
N GLY A 339 -25.62 -19.11 6.57
CA GLY A 339 -25.86 -18.26 5.40
C GLY A 339 -26.19 -19.01 4.09
N ASN A 340 -25.89 -20.31 4.00
CA ASN A 340 -26.17 -21.16 2.83
C ASN A 340 -27.36 -22.12 3.01
N GLU A 341 -28.02 -22.08 4.16
CA GLU A 341 -29.15 -22.97 4.44
C GLU A 341 -30.41 -22.52 3.66
N VAL A 342 -31.19 -23.49 3.23
CA VAL A 342 -32.42 -23.28 2.45
C VAL A 342 -33.56 -24.05 3.09
N SER A 343 -34.71 -23.42 3.23
CA SER A 343 -35.93 -24.04 3.71
C SER A 343 -37.09 -23.89 2.74
N ASP A 344 -38.13 -24.66 2.92
CA ASP A 344 -39.38 -24.52 2.17
C ASP A 344 -40.32 -23.56 2.88
N ALA A 345 -40.48 -22.38 2.26
CA ALA A 345 -41.32 -21.30 2.78
C ALA A 345 -42.76 -21.73 3.03
N ARG A 346 -43.32 -22.50 2.10
CA ARG A 346 -44.71 -23.00 2.18
C ARG A 346 -44.89 -23.98 3.32
N GLU A 347 -43.98 -24.96 3.43
CA GLU A 347 -44.05 -25.98 4.48
C GLU A 347 -43.97 -25.38 5.90
N VAL A 348 -42.96 -24.52 6.12
CA VAL A 348 -42.74 -23.87 7.42
C VAL A 348 -43.91 -22.94 7.78
N GLY A 349 -44.35 -22.12 6.82
CA GLY A 349 -45.50 -21.22 7.04
C GLY A 349 -46.78 -21.95 7.38
N LEU A 350 -47.08 -23.03 6.67
CA LEU A 350 -48.27 -23.86 6.96
C LEU A 350 -48.16 -24.53 8.32
N GLN A 351 -47.00 -25.06 8.68
CA GLN A 351 -46.78 -25.69 9.98
C GLN A 351 -47.02 -24.71 11.12
N VAL A 352 -46.41 -23.51 11.07
CA VAL A 352 -46.60 -22.50 12.14
C VAL A 352 -48.08 -22.06 12.22
N PHE A 353 -48.68 -21.77 11.07
CA PHE A 353 -50.10 -21.39 11.03
C PHE A 353 -51.01 -22.47 11.70
N ASN A 354 -50.85 -23.74 11.34
CA ASN A 354 -51.66 -24.83 11.88
C ASN A 354 -51.43 -25.03 13.38
N ASN A 355 -50.18 -24.86 13.85
CA ASN A 355 -49.84 -24.94 15.28
C ASN A 355 -50.60 -23.86 16.06
N PHE A 356 -50.56 -22.61 15.60
CA PHE A 356 -51.29 -21.51 16.27
C PHE A 356 -52.80 -21.71 16.28
N LYS A 357 -53.37 -22.16 15.16
CA LYS A 357 -54.80 -22.50 15.07
C LYS A 357 -55.21 -23.58 16.06
N MET A 358 -54.33 -24.54 16.34
CA MET A 358 -54.62 -25.60 17.29
C MET A 358 -54.47 -25.15 18.77
N ILE A 359 -53.45 -24.34 19.06
CA ILE A 359 -53.15 -23.84 20.41
C ILE A 359 -54.14 -22.77 20.87
N HIS A 360 -54.68 -21.95 19.94
CA HIS A 360 -55.62 -20.87 20.23
C HIS A 360 -56.96 -21.08 19.56
N PRO A 361 -57.78 -22.03 20.02
CA PRO A 361 -59.07 -22.35 19.41
C PRO A 361 -60.13 -21.24 19.51
N ASP A 362 -59.89 -20.27 20.39
CA ASP A 362 -60.72 -19.05 20.61
C ASP A 362 -60.39 -17.91 19.60
N PHE A 363 -59.40 -18.12 18.75
CA PHE A 363 -59.01 -17.16 17.69
C PHE A 363 -59.47 -17.63 16.29
N THR A 364 -59.82 -16.69 15.44
CA THR A 364 -60.03 -16.93 14.04
C THR A 364 -58.73 -16.71 13.27
N PHE A 365 -58.14 -17.78 12.69
CA PHE A 365 -56.98 -17.68 11.85
C PHE A 365 -57.38 -17.81 10.39
N VAL A 366 -56.96 -16.83 9.58
CA VAL A 366 -57.20 -16.80 8.13
C VAL A 366 -55.84 -16.91 7.42
N LEU A 367 -55.76 -17.83 6.47
CA LEU A 367 -54.54 -18.04 5.69
C LEU A 367 -54.78 -17.72 4.23
N ASP A 368 -54.03 -16.82 3.68
CA ASP A 368 -53.94 -16.59 2.25
C ASP A 368 -52.56 -17.11 1.76
N ASN A 369 -52.59 -18.15 0.92
CA ASN A 369 -51.37 -18.82 0.49
C ASN A 369 -51.34 -18.96 -1.04
N ASP A 370 -50.57 -18.10 -1.68
CA ASP A 370 -50.38 -18.09 -3.15
C ASP A 370 -49.35 -19.12 -3.61
N LEU A 371 -48.60 -19.75 -2.71
CA LEU A 371 -47.57 -20.75 -3.05
C LEU A 371 -48.23 -22.11 -3.36
N LYS A 372 -48.23 -22.47 -4.64
CA LYS A 372 -48.84 -23.77 -5.09
C LYS A 372 -47.92 -24.95 -4.88
N ASN A 373 -46.59 -24.74 -4.91
CA ASN A 373 -45.55 -25.75 -4.81
C ASN A 373 -44.53 -25.38 -3.70
N ASN A 374 -43.63 -26.34 -3.39
CA ASN A 374 -42.50 -26.08 -2.54
C ASN A 374 -41.70 -24.91 -3.07
N THR A 375 -41.48 -23.92 -2.23
CA THR A 375 -40.80 -22.67 -2.58
C THR A 375 -39.56 -22.49 -1.71
N PRO A 376 -38.37 -22.73 -2.28
CA PRO A 376 -37.13 -22.57 -1.52
C PRO A 376 -36.86 -21.10 -1.21
N VAL A 377 -36.48 -20.86 0.03
CA VAL A 377 -36.04 -19.55 0.55
C VAL A 377 -34.73 -19.73 1.31
N LYS A 378 -33.81 -18.78 1.18
CA LYS A 378 -32.50 -18.81 1.82
C LYS A 378 -32.59 -18.41 3.29
N ILE A 379 -32.98 -19.35 4.11
CA ILE A 379 -33.01 -19.23 5.57
C ILE A 379 -33.02 -20.62 6.18
N TYR A 380 -32.34 -20.81 7.32
CA TYR A 380 -32.41 -22.05 8.08
C TYR A 380 -33.83 -22.27 8.62
N ARG A 381 -34.36 -23.49 8.49
CA ARG A 381 -35.74 -23.84 8.83
C ARG A 381 -36.17 -23.36 10.22
N ASN A 382 -35.33 -23.64 11.24
CA ASN A 382 -35.70 -23.30 12.63
C ASN A 382 -35.70 -21.74 12.83
N HIS A 383 -34.90 -21.02 12.10
CA HIS A 383 -34.91 -19.56 12.18
C HIS A 383 -36.15 -18.95 11.50
N LEU A 384 -36.57 -19.48 10.36
CA LEU A 384 -37.84 -19.07 9.72
C LEU A 384 -39.02 -19.38 10.63
N GLU A 385 -39.05 -20.58 11.22
CA GLU A 385 -40.08 -21.00 12.17
C GLU A 385 -40.11 -20.05 13.39
N GLN A 386 -38.94 -19.74 13.98
CA GLN A 386 -38.81 -18.81 15.10
C GLN A 386 -39.33 -17.42 14.78
N VAL A 387 -38.96 -16.86 13.62
CA VAL A 387 -39.44 -15.55 13.17
C VAL A 387 -40.96 -15.53 13.05
N LEU A 388 -41.55 -16.53 12.39
CA LEU A 388 -42.99 -16.62 12.22
C LEU A 388 -43.72 -16.84 13.55
N ILE A 389 -43.17 -17.63 14.48
CA ILE A 389 -43.72 -17.84 15.84
C ILE A 389 -43.73 -16.49 16.58
N ILE A 390 -42.65 -15.70 16.54
CA ILE A 390 -42.58 -14.38 17.19
C ILE A 390 -43.69 -13.46 16.69
N LEU A 391 -43.91 -13.42 15.37
CA LEU A 391 -44.94 -12.55 14.79
C LEU A 391 -46.36 -13.02 15.12
N MET A 392 -46.60 -14.32 15.02
CA MET A 392 -47.93 -14.91 15.35
C MET A 392 -48.26 -14.78 16.83
N ASP A 393 -47.26 -14.99 17.74
CA ASP A 393 -47.43 -14.78 19.17
C ASP A 393 -47.75 -13.32 19.51
N ASN A 394 -47.06 -12.37 18.88
CA ASN A 394 -47.36 -10.94 19.03
C ASN A 394 -48.77 -10.62 18.53
N ALA A 395 -49.19 -11.15 17.38
CA ALA A 395 -50.53 -10.93 16.84
C ALA A 395 -51.61 -11.45 17.81
N VAL A 396 -51.47 -12.65 18.36
CA VAL A 396 -52.38 -13.20 19.37
C VAL A 396 -52.40 -12.34 20.64
N LYS A 397 -51.22 -11.99 21.15
CA LYS A 397 -51.05 -11.26 22.42
C LYS A 397 -51.65 -9.86 22.42
N TYR A 398 -51.53 -9.15 21.29
CA TYR A 398 -52.00 -7.76 21.21
C TYR A 398 -53.40 -7.62 20.58
N SER A 399 -53.99 -8.71 20.06
CA SER A 399 -55.45 -8.73 19.72
C SER A 399 -56.29 -8.82 20.99
N GLN A 400 -57.19 -7.87 21.17
CA GLN A 400 -58.05 -7.77 22.38
C GLN A 400 -59.52 -8.12 22.06
N ASP A 401 -60.22 -7.24 21.39
CA ASP A 401 -61.66 -7.38 21.17
C ASP A 401 -61.96 -8.25 19.95
N ARG A 402 -61.12 -8.12 18.92
CA ARG A 402 -61.23 -8.89 17.67
C ARG A 402 -60.14 -9.96 17.68
N LYS A 403 -60.48 -11.17 18.08
CA LYS A 403 -59.58 -12.35 18.13
C LYS A 403 -59.43 -12.96 16.72
N GLU A 404 -58.78 -12.22 15.87
CA GLU A 404 -58.59 -12.56 14.46
C GLU A 404 -57.16 -12.25 14.04
N VAL A 405 -56.47 -13.21 13.36
CA VAL A 405 -55.11 -13.06 12.85
C VAL A 405 -55.08 -13.58 11.41
N HIS A 406 -54.59 -12.75 10.50
CA HIS A 406 -54.37 -13.12 9.12
C HIS A 406 -52.91 -13.37 8.82
N MET A 407 -52.60 -14.47 8.15
CA MET A 407 -51.30 -14.76 7.62
C MET A 407 -51.36 -14.90 6.10
N SER A 408 -50.50 -14.20 5.38
CA SER A 408 -50.35 -14.32 3.95
C SER A 408 -48.95 -14.80 3.61
N ILE A 409 -48.84 -15.70 2.62
CA ILE A 409 -47.58 -16.20 2.08
C ILE A 409 -47.63 -16.06 0.58
N SER A 410 -46.80 -15.24 0.03
CA SER A 410 -46.74 -14.97 -1.39
C SER A 410 -45.32 -14.95 -1.94
N LYS A 411 -45.20 -15.02 -3.27
CA LYS A 411 -43.89 -14.85 -3.93
C LYS A 411 -44.01 -13.73 -4.96
N ASN A 412 -43.21 -12.69 -4.76
CA ASN A 412 -43.14 -11.58 -5.68
C ASN A 412 -41.79 -11.62 -6.42
N SER A 413 -41.81 -11.89 -7.72
CA SER A 413 -40.67 -11.94 -8.64
C SER A 413 -39.49 -12.79 -8.13
N LYS A 414 -38.75 -12.38 -7.11
CA LYS A 414 -37.55 -13.01 -6.60
C LYS A 414 -37.59 -13.32 -5.10
N LEU A 415 -38.48 -12.65 -4.35
CA LEU A 415 -38.55 -12.74 -2.90
C LEU A 415 -39.82 -13.47 -2.46
N VAL A 416 -39.72 -14.22 -1.39
CA VAL A 416 -40.86 -14.78 -0.68
C VAL A 416 -41.26 -13.79 0.41
N GLU A 417 -42.52 -13.48 0.47
CA GLU A 417 -43.12 -12.53 1.41
C GLU A 417 -44.06 -13.24 2.37
N PHE A 418 -43.85 -13.02 3.66
CA PHE A 418 -44.74 -13.43 4.74
C PHE A 418 -45.35 -12.18 5.38
N VAL A 419 -46.64 -12.14 5.51
CA VAL A 419 -47.34 -11.06 6.16
C VAL A 419 -48.19 -11.63 7.28
N VAL A 420 -48.05 -11.04 8.49
CA VAL A 420 -48.91 -11.34 9.65
C VAL A 420 -49.65 -10.07 10.03
N GLN A 421 -50.95 -10.12 10.02
CA GLN A 421 -51.83 -9.00 10.37
C GLN A 421 -52.66 -9.34 11.59
N ASP A 422 -52.64 -8.47 12.60
CA ASP A 422 -53.54 -8.45 13.75
C ASP A 422 -54.56 -7.29 13.63
N PHE A 423 -55.64 -7.38 14.40
CA PHE A 423 -56.66 -6.34 14.52
C PHE A 423 -56.77 -5.85 15.95
N GLY A 424 -55.60 -5.74 16.60
CA GLY A 424 -55.46 -5.38 18.00
C GLY A 424 -55.35 -3.87 18.25
N VAL A 425 -54.60 -3.52 19.29
CA VAL A 425 -54.44 -2.14 19.77
C VAL A 425 -53.67 -1.23 18.80
N GLY A 426 -52.93 -1.83 17.84
CA GLY A 426 -52.07 -1.08 16.94
C GLY A 426 -50.90 -0.40 17.62
N ILE A 427 -50.10 0.32 16.87
CA ILE A 427 -48.87 0.98 17.27
C ILE A 427 -48.93 2.42 16.81
N SER A 428 -48.65 3.37 17.72
CA SER A 428 -48.58 4.78 17.35
C SER A 428 -47.35 5.08 16.49
N GLN A 429 -47.41 6.10 15.65
CA GLN A 429 -46.35 6.46 14.70
C GLN A 429 -44.99 6.72 15.38
N GLU A 430 -45.01 7.28 16.61
CA GLU A 430 -43.82 7.57 17.37
C GLU A 430 -43.06 6.31 17.85
N ASN A 431 -43.75 5.16 17.89
CA ASN A 431 -43.24 3.91 18.42
C ASN A 431 -42.87 2.92 17.31
N ILE A 432 -43.27 3.14 16.04
CA ILE A 432 -43.04 2.21 14.93
C ILE A 432 -41.57 1.83 14.75
N ASP A 433 -40.66 2.77 14.83
CA ASP A 433 -39.23 2.49 14.69
C ASP A 433 -38.65 1.84 15.97
N LYS A 434 -39.21 2.16 17.12
CA LYS A 434 -38.70 1.71 18.43
C LYS A 434 -39.10 0.29 18.79
N ILE A 435 -40.19 -0.25 18.25
CA ILE A 435 -40.62 -1.62 18.57
C ILE A 435 -39.61 -2.71 18.21
N PHE A 436 -38.63 -2.39 17.39
CA PHE A 436 -37.52 -3.28 17.02
C PHE A 436 -36.31 -3.12 17.95
N ASP A 437 -36.31 -2.11 18.84
CA ASP A 437 -35.24 -1.92 19.80
C ASP A 437 -35.34 -2.99 20.90
N ARG A 438 -34.18 -3.41 21.44
CA ARG A 438 -34.10 -4.42 22.48
C ARG A 438 -34.81 -3.90 23.74
N PHE A 439 -35.57 -4.76 24.39
CA PHE A 439 -36.33 -4.46 25.63
C PHE A 439 -37.37 -3.35 25.50
N TYR A 440 -37.62 -2.85 24.28
CA TYR A 440 -38.62 -1.81 24.07
C TYR A 440 -40.03 -2.36 24.17
N ARG A 441 -40.89 -1.62 24.88
CA ARG A 441 -42.30 -1.94 25.08
C ARG A 441 -43.10 -0.65 25.10
N VAL A 442 -44.18 -0.55 24.33
CA VAL A 442 -45.04 0.63 24.22
C VAL A 442 -45.71 0.94 25.57
N ASP A 443 -46.09 -0.06 26.34
CA ASP A 443 -46.77 0.13 27.63
C ASP A 443 -46.17 -0.85 28.66
N LYS A 444 -45.26 -0.35 29.54
CA LYS A 444 -44.55 -1.16 30.53
C LYS A 444 -45.47 -1.71 31.65
N ALA A 445 -46.64 -1.04 31.92
CA ALA A 445 -47.54 -1.45 32.99
C ALA A 445 -48.52 -2.57 32.55
N ARG A 446 -49.20 -2.40 31.39
CA ARG A 446 -50.17 -3.36 30.89
C ARG A 446 -49.54 -4.65 30.34
N SER A 447 -48.29 -4.61 29.97
CA SER A 447 -47.60 -5.72 29.31
C SER A 447 -46.94 -6.66 30.31
N ARG A 448 -46.85 -6.35 31.63
CA ARG A 448 -46.38 -7.31 32.65
C ARG A 448 -47.31 -8.51 32.75
N ASP A 449 -48.60 -8.31 32.70
CA ASP A 449 -49.61 -9.37 32.82
C ASP A 449 -49.70 -10.25 31.57
N LYS A 450 -49.35 -9.69 30.39
CA LYS A 450 -49.42 -10.39 29.12
C LYS A 450 -48.12 -11.17 28.75
N GLY A 451 -47.06 -11.10 29.57
CA GLY A 451 -45.80 -11.79 29.37
C GLY A 451 -45.02 -11.26 28.14
N GLY A 452 -43.72 -11.29 28.19
CA GLY A 452 -42.80 -10.94 27.07
C GLY A 452 -41.78 -9.88 27.50
N ASN A 453 -40.53 -10.10 27.12
CA ASN A 453 -39.39 -9.35 27.60
C ASN A 453 -38.99 -8.22 26.64
N GLY A 454 -39.70 -8.02 25.53
CA GLY A 454 -39.36 -7.00 24.51
C GLY A 454 -38.18 -7.35 23.63
N LEU A 455 -37.77 -8.62 23.57
CA LEU A 455 -36.69 -9.10 22.72
C LEU A 455 -37.18 -9.76 21.43
N GLY A 456 -38.44 -10.24 21.36
CA GLY A 456 -38.91 -11.03 20.23
C GLY A 456 -38.77 -10.33 18.87
N LEU A 457 -39.28 -9.11 18.71
CA LEU A 457 -39.18 -8.38 17.45
C LEU A 457 -37.74 -8.03 17.06
N SER A 458 -36.89 -7.74 18.03
CA SER A 458 -35.46 -7.50 17.77
C SER A 458 -34.74 -8.78 17.31
N ILE A 459 -35.08 -9.95 17.86
CA ILE A 459 -34.61 -11.26 17.40
C ILE A 459 -35.09 -11.53 15.98
N ALA A 460 -36.39 -11.38 15.73
CA ALA A 460 -36.96 -11.60 14.40
C ALA A 460 -36.29 -10.74 13.32
N ARG A 461 -36.11 -9.45 13.61
CA ARG A 461 -35.44 -8.52 12.70
C ARG A 461 -33.98 -8.93 12.46
N LYS A 462 -33.21 -9.27 13.49
CA LYS A 462 -31.82 -9.72 13.37
C LYS A 462 -31.68 -11.00 12.56
N LEU A 463 -32.57 -11.97 12.77
CA LEU A 463 -32.60 -13.18 11.96
C LEU A 463 -32.86 -12.85 10.47
N VAL A 464 -33.88 -12.07 10.17
CA VAL A 464 -34.21 -11.69 8.78
C VAL A 464 -33.07 -10.90 8.13
N GLU A 465 -32.51 -9.92 8.81
CA GLU A 465 -31.37 -9.13 8.31
C GLU A 465 -30.12 -10.00 8.09
N GLY A 466 -29.87 -10.99 8.94
CA GLY A 466 -28.74 -11.95 8.80
C GLY A 466 -28.83 -12.83 7.55
N TYR A 467 -30.02 -12.96 6.96
CA TYR A 467 -30.24 -13.62 5.68
C TYR A 467 -30.44 -12.63 4.51
N HIS A 468 -30.06 -11.36 4.71
CA HIS A 468 -30.22 -10.26 3.73
C HIS A 468 -31.67 -9.97 3.34
N GLY A 469 -32.62 -10.38 4.20
CA GLY A 469 -34.03 -10.05 4.07
C GLY A 469 -34.37 -8.69 4.67
N SER A 470 -35.62 -8.31 4.56
CA SER A 470 -36.14 -7.07 5.15
C SER A 470 -37.40 -7.33 5.97
N MET A 471 -37.58 -6.57 7.05
CA MET A 471 -38.76 -6.58 7.91
C MET A 471 -39.33 -5.18 8.05
N SER A 472 -40.62 -5.05 7.83
CA SER A 472 -41.35 -3.78 7.95
C SER A 472 -42.66 -3.97 8.71
N VAL A 473 -43.19 -2.85 9.20
CA VAL A 473 -44.48 -2.79 9.91
C VAL A 473 -45.32 -1.65 9.42
N GLU A 474 -46.59 -1.91 9.22
CA GLU A 474 -47.64 -0.91 8.97
C GLU A 474 -48.65 -1.03 10.10
N SER A 475 -48.95 0.06 10.81
CA SER A 475 -49.86 0.02 11.95
C SER A 475 -50.59 1.34 12.15
N VAL A 476 -51.80 1.26 12.62
CA VAL A 476 -52.62 2.41 13.06
C VAL A 476 -53.15 2.10 14.46
N GLU A 477 -52.96 3.03 15.39
CA GLU A 477 -53.46 2.88 16.74
C GLU A 477 -54.98 2.62 16.76
N GLY A 478 -55.39 1.58 17.46
CA GLY A 478 -56.79 1.13 17.54
C GLY A 478 -57.28 0.31 16.33
N GLN A 479 -56.45 0.06 15.29
CA GLN A 479 -56.88 -0.69 14.11
C GLN A 479 -56.10 -2.00 13.88
N GLY A 480 -54.97 -2.17 14.61
CA GLY A 480 -54.10 -3.30 14.49
C GLY A 480 -52.81 -3.04 13.75
N SER A 481 -52.02 -4.09 13.53
CA SER A 481 -50.70 -4.01 12.93
C SER A 481 -50.50 -5.08 11.84
N LEU A 482 -49.71 -4.76 10.83
CA LEU A 482 -49.31 -5.63 9.76
C LEU A 482 -47.79 -5.71 9.72
N PHE A 483 -47.24 -6.88 10.02
CA PHE A 483 -45.81 -7.16 9.90
C PHE A 483 -45.53 -7.89 8.61
N ARG A 484 -44.56 -7.43 7.86
CA ARG A 484 -44.12 -7.97 6.57
C ARG A 484 -42.66 -8.38 6.63
N ILE A 485 -42.36 -9.58 6.16
CA ILE A 485 -41.01 -10.11 6.00
C ILE A 485 -40.82 -10.43 4.53
N SER A 486 -39.68 -10.05 3.95
CA SER A 486 -39.28 -10.39 2.60
C SER A 486 -37.90 -11.06 2.64
N LEU A 487 -37.82 -12.27 2.09
CA LEU A 487 -36.64 -13.14 2.10
C LEU A 487 -36.25 -13.61 0.69
#